data_b6463125bb41ab4d848696c980d4326f
#
_entry.id   b6463125bb41ab4d848696c980d4326f
#
_cell.length_a   1.000
_cell.length_b   1.000
_cell.length_c   1.000
_cell.angle_alpha   90.00
_cell.angle_beta   90.00
_cell.angle_gamma   90.00
#
_symmetry.space_group_name_H-M   'P 1'
#
loop_
_entity.id
_entity.type
_entity.pdbx_description
1 polymer ?
#
loop_
_entity_poly.entity_id
_entity_poly.type
_entity_poly.pdbx_seq_one_letter_code
_entity_poly.pdbx_strand_id
1 'polypeptide(L)'
;MRKTKIICTMGPATMDQEVLKQLCLGGMNVARMNFSHGSHDSHLEQLNLLQEIREQLGLPIGTMCDTKGPEIRTGLFHGGKAVLKAGETFTFYGDGRMGDETGCSTSYPNLSHVVEPGVRICVDDGLIELIVREISGDDVICTVANGGEVKDHKGINLPGTPVDLPFLSPQDRSDILFAVENGFDFIAASFTRSAQDVMDIRNLLERVGAGSVEIIAKIENQQGIDNIDEIIEAADGIMVARGDLGVEVPSYQVPMLQKEIIGRCRKAGKNVIVATQMLDSMIRNPRPTRAEVNDVAQAVYDGASAVMLSGETASGKYPVEALTTMADIAQHVESSIDYWKDFCGQRIVHSRNVGLAISRACCTTAMELDAKAIVTVTNRGITAKAVARYRPGCPILALTVDE
;
A
#
# COMPACT_ATOMS: atom_id res chain seq x y z
N MET A 1 -14.54 -17.34 -10.91
CA MET A 1 -13.74 -16.12 -11.20
C MET A 1 -13.61 -15.34 -9.91
N ARG A 2 -12.38 -15.07 -9.46
CA ARG A 2 -12.08 -14.34 -8.21
C ARG A 2 -12.42 -12.86 -8.38
N LYS A 3 -13.09 -12.25 -7.39
CA LYS A 3 -13.43 -10.82 -7.36
C LYS A 3 -12.32 -9.98 -6.75
N THR A 4 -11.76 -10.42 -5.60
CA THR A 4 -10.62 -9.78 -4.94
C THR A 4 -9.40 -9.80 -5.85
N LYS A 5 -8.81 -8.65 -6.12
CA LYS A 5 -7.61 -8.53 -6.97
C LYS A 5 -6.36 -8.86 -6.18
N ILE A 6 -5.30 -9.28 -6.87
CA ILE A 6 -3.98 -9.49 -6.25
C ILE A 6 -2.98 -8.56 -6.89
N ILE A 7 -2.25 -7.85 -6.03
CA ILE A 7 -1.14 -6.99 -6.40
C ILE A 7 0.15 -7.73 -6.04
N CYS A 8 1.08 -7.85 -6.97
CA CYS A 8 2.39 -8.44 -6.73
C CYS A 8 3.47 -7.38 -6.88
N THR A 9 4.37 -7.29 -5.91
CA THR A 9 5.52 -6.39 -6.01
C THR A 9 6.59 -7.02 -6.90
N MET A 10 7.03 -6.25 -7.88
CA MET A 10 8.15 -6.59 -8.77
C MET A 10 9.47 -6.43 -8.02
N GLY A 11 10.45 -7.24 -8.39
CA GLY A 11 11.78 -7.21 -7.80
C GLY A 11 12.67 -8.32 -8.37
N PRO A 12 13.82 -8.61 -7.77
CA PRO A 12 14.78 -9.58 -8.32
C PRO A 12 14.19 -10.96 -8.63
N ALA A 13 13.22 -11.45 -7.81
CA ALA A 13 12.62 -12.76 -8.02
C ALA A 13 11.65 -12.80 -9.21
N THR A 14 11.16 -11.65 -9.68
CA THR A 14 10.22 -11.54 -10.80
C THR A 14 10.89 -11.11 -12.11
N MET A 15 12.22 -10.95 -12.14
CA MET A 15 12.97 -10.67 -13.37
C MET A 15 13.19 -11.91 -14.23
N ASP A 16 12.94 -13.10 -13.70
CA ASP A 16 12.85 -14.31 -14.50
C ASP A 16 11.55 -14.31 -15.31
N GLN A 17 11.66 -14.38 -16.64
CA GLN A 17 10.54 -14.29 -17.56
C GLN A 17 9.50 -15.39 -17.31
N GLU A 18 9.94 -16.61 -17.00
CA GLU A 18 9.02 -17.72 -16.73
C GLU A 18 8.28 -17.54 -15.41
N VAL A 19 8.96 -17.06 -14.37
CA VAL A 19 8.34 -16.71 -13.09
C VAL A 19 7.28 -15.62 -13.29
N LEU A 20 7.62 -14.54 -13.98
CA LEU A 20 6.68 -13.45 -14.23
C LEU A 20 5.46 -13.90 -15.05
N LYS A 21 5.69 -14.74 -16.07
CA LYS A 21 4.62 -15.34 -16.86
C LYS A 21 3.67 -16.21 -16.01
N GLN A 22 4.24 -17.00 -15.09
CA GLN A 22 3.45 -17.81 -14.16
C GLN A 22 2.66 -16.93 -13.18
N LEU A 23 3.20 -15.81 -12.71
CA LEU A 23 2.46 -14.83 -11.91
C LEU A 23 1.30 -14.21 -12.69
N CYS A 24 1.51 -13.83 -13.96
CA CYS A 24 0.46 -13.32 -14.83
C CYS A 24 -0.68 -14.35 -15.00
N LEU A 25 -0.35 -15.59 -15.32
CA LEU A 25 -1.31 -16.69 -15.51
C LEU A 25 -1.97 -17.12 -14.19
N GLY A 26 -1.23 -17.07 -13.08
CA GLY A 26 -1.70 -17.40 -11.72
C GLY A 26 -2.70 -16.40 -11.14
N GLY A 27 -2.90 -15.26 -11.80
CA GLY A 27 -3.93 -14.30 -11.43
C GLY A 27 -3.45 -13.02 -10.78
N MET A 28 -2.21 -12.63 -11.01
CA MET A 28 -1.75 -11.26 -10.74
C MET A 28 -2.61 -10.27 -11.54
N ASN A 29 -3.10 -9.24 -10.90
CA ASN A 29 -3.94 -8.22 -11.53
C ASN A 29 -3.21 -6.87 -11.67
N VAL A 30 -2.29 -6.58 -10.75
CA VAL A 30 -1.48 -5.35 -10.76
C VAL A 30 -0.05 -5.70 -10.39
N ALA A 31 0.90 -5.20 -11.15
CA ALA A 31 2.33 -5.23 -10.83
C ALA A 31 2.71 -3.92 -10.14
N ARG A 32 3.18 -4.00 -8.89
CA ARG A 32 3.65 -2.87 -8.11
C ARG A 32 5.17 -2.74 -8.22
N MET A 33 5.64 -1.54 -8.53
CA MET A 33 7.05 -1.17 -8.49
C MET A 33 7.28 -0.21 -7.32
N ASN A 34 8.19 -0.58 -6.42
CA ASN A 34 8.48 0.20 -5.20
C ASN A 34 9.65 1.15 -5.44
N PHE A 35 9.36 2.44 -5.61
CA PHE A 35 10.32 3.48 -5.89
C PHE A 35 11.14 3.93 -4.65
N SER A 36 10.89 3.35 -3.49
CA SER A 36 11.83 3.46 -2.34
C SER A 36 13.15 2.72 -2.61
N HIS A 37 13.19 1.83 -3.62
CA HIS A 37 14.34 1.03 -4.01
C HIS A 37 14.51 1.04 -5.52
N GLY A 38 15.74 0.80 -5.97
CA GLY A 38 16.06 0.75 -7.40
C GLY A 38 16.27 2.13 -8.03
N SER A 39 16.35 2.14 -9.34
CA SER A 39 16.47 3.34 -10.17
C SER A 39 15.40 3.35 -11.26
N HIS A 40 15.18 4.48 -11.91
CA HIS A 40 14.29 4.58 -13.07
C HIS A 40 14.61 3.54 -14.15
N ASP A 41 15.92 3.32 -14.42
CA ASP A 41 16.35 2.33 -15.42
C ASP A 41 15.91 0.91 -15.01
N SER A 42 16.12 0.53 -13.75
CA SER A 42 15.71 -0.79 -13.25
C SER A 42 14.19 -0.98 -13.26
N HIS A 43 13.41 0.07 -12.98
CA HIS A 43 11.97 0.03 -13.08
C HIS A 43 11.49 -0.04 -14.54
N LEU A 44 12.19 0.62 -15.45
CA LEU A 44 11.90 0.53 -16.88
C LEU A 44 12.14 -0.89 -17.42
N GLU A 45 13.22 -1.54 -17.00
CA GLU A 45 13.48 -2.95 -17.35
C GLU A 45 12.34 -3.88 -16.87
N GLN A 46 11.89 -3.70 -15.62
CA GLN A 46 10.76 -4.46 -15.07
C GLN A 46 9.48 -4.22 -15.86
N LEU A 47 9.20 -2.95 -16.19
CA LEU A 47 8.01 -2.56 -16.95
C LEU A 47 8.04 -3.15 -18.36
N ASN A 48 9.16 -3.06 -19.06
CA ASN A 48 9.31 -3.59 -20.42
C ASN A 48 9.09 -5.11 -20.45
N LEU A 49 9.67 -5.84 -19.49
CA LEU A 49 9.45 -7.28 -19.36
C LEU A 49 7.98 -7.62 -19.12
N LEU A 50 7.33 -6.87 -18.24
CA LEU A 50 5.89 -7.05 -17.97
C LEU A 50 5.03 -6.74 -19.20
N GLN A 51 5.34 -5.68 -19.95
CA GLN A 51 4.62 -5.30 -21.16
C GLN A 51 4.70 -6.41 -22.21
N GLU A 52 5.91 -6.92 -22.46
CA GLU A 52 6.11 -8.03 -23.40
C GLU A 52 5.26 -9.26 -23.02
N ILE A 53 5.26 -9.64 -21.74
CA ILE A 53 4.52 -10.82 -21.28
C ILE A 53 3.01 -10.61 -21.34
N ARG A 54 2.51 -9.44 -20.87
CA ARG A 54 1.04 -9.20 -20.89
C ARG A 54 0.48 -9.12 -22.31
N GLU A 55 1.25 -8.60 -23.27
CA GLU A 55 0.88 -8.60 -24.69
C GLU A 55 0.85 -10.02 -25.26
N GLN A 56 1.88 -10.84 -25.01
CA GLN A 56 1.90 -12.23 -25.42
C GLN A 56 0.73 -13.05 -24.89
N LEU A 57 0.30 -12.77 -23.65
CA LEU A 57 -0.77 -13.50 -22.98
C LEU A 57 -2.17 -12.90 -23.24
N GLY A 58 -2.26 -11.67 -23.76
CA GLY A 58 -3.52 -10.95 -23.93
C GLY A 58 -4.20 -10.64 -22.57
N LEU A 59 -3.42 -10.36 -21.52
CA LEU A 59 -3.93 -10.14 -20.17
C LEU A 59 -3.85 -8.66 -19.77
N PRO A 60 -4.95 -8.06 -19.25
CA PRO A 60 -4.97 -6.69 -18.78
C PRO A 60 -4.39 -6.58 -17.36
N ILE A 61 -3.07 -6.54 -17.24
CA ILE A 61 -2.38 -6.37 -15.96
C ILE A 61 -2.00 -4.91 -15.80
N GLY A 62 -2.52 -4.27 -14.74
CA GLY A 62 -2.22 -2.88 -14.43
C GLY A 62 -0.85 -2.71 -13.78
N THR A 63 -0.36 -1.48 -13.76
CA THR A 63 0.94 -1.08 -13.21
C THR A 63 0.79 -0.03 -12.13
N MET A 64 1.51 -0.18 -11.02
CA MET A 64 1.46 0.72 -9.87
C MET A 64 2.86 1.21 -9.51
N CYS A 65 3.04 2.53 -9.54
CA CYS A 65 4.19 3.22 -8.97
C CYS A 65 3.91 3.51 -7.49
N ASP A 66 4.69 2.94 -6.59
CA ASP A 66 4.59 3.19 -5.15
C ASP A 66 5.72 4.14 -4.75
N THR A 67 5.37 5.38 -4.39
CA THR A 67 6.31 6.46 -4.10
C THR A 67 7.03 6.22 -2.78
N LYS A 68 8.18 6.87 -2.61
CA LYS A 68 8.93 6.80 -1.38
C LYS A 68 8.24 7.53 -0.23
N GLY A 69 7.73 8.74 -0.52
CA GLY A 69 7.09 9.61 0.47
C GLY A 69 8.06 10.27 1.46
N PRO A 70 7.53 11.04 2.42
CA PRO A 70 8.30 11.84 3.38
C PRO A 70 8.84 10.97 4.53
N GLU A 71 9.89 10.19 4.27
CA GLU A 71 10.55 9.36 5.27
C GLU A 71 11.72 10.06 5.95
N ILE A 72 11.86 9.83 7.25
CA ILE A 72 13.08 10.11 8.00
C ILE A 72 13.94 8.85 8.02
N ARG A 73 15.24 9.00 7.78
CA ARG A 73 16.18 7.87 7.79
C ARG A 73 17.42 8.18 8.62
N THR A 74 18.06 7.13 9.16
CA THR A 74 19.39 7.23 9.77
C THR A 74 20.42 7.68 8.74
N GLY A 75 21.45 8.38 9.17
CA GLY A 75 22.63 8.67 8.38
C GLY A 75 23.49 7.44 8.18
N LEU A 76 24.77 7.69 7.79
CA LEU A 76 25.77 6.66 7.59
C LEU A 76 26.47 6.30 8.91
N PHE A 77 26.83 5.05 9.07
CA PHE A 77 27.61 4.53 10.19
C PHE A 77 29.04 4.17 9.78
N HIS A 78 29.98 4.30 10.70
CA HIS A 78 31.32 3.76 10.51
C HIS A 78 31.22 2.22 10.33
N GLY A 79 31.65 1.74 9.16
CA GLY A 79 31.53 0.32 8.81
C GLY A 79 30.13 -0.12 8.36
N GLY A 80 29.21 0.83 8.07
CA GLY A 80 27.89 0.54 7.49
C GLY A 80 26.84 0.08 8.50
N LYS A 81 27.20 -0.06 9.77
CA LYS A 81 26.29 -0.53 10.83
C LYS A 81 26.81 -0.24 12.23
N ALA A 82 25.91 -0.26 13.21
CA ALA A 82 26.23 -0.22 14.63
C ALA A 82 25.34 -1.20 15.42
N VAL A 83 25.76 -1.59 16.62
CA VAL A 83 24.97 -2.43 17.52
C VAL A 83 24.61 -1.65 18.75
N LEU A 84 23.33 -1.36 18.92
CA LEU A 84 22.78 -0.64 20.05
C LEU A 84 22.40 -1.62 21.16
N LYS A 85 22.73 -1.26 22.42
CA LYS A 85 22.40 -2.10 23.57
C LYS A 85 21.36 -1.41 24.47
N ALA A 86 20.40 -2.19 24.94
CA ALA A 86 19.37 -1.70 25.83
C ALA A 86 19.95 -1.06 27.09
N GLY A 87 19.41 0.09 27.48
CA GLY A 87 19.85 0.89 28.62
C GLY A 87 21.00 1.87 28.32
N GLU A 88 21.69 1.74 27.19
CA GLU A 88 22.75 2.68 26.77
C GLU A 88 22.16 3.98 26.22
N THR A 89 22.99 5.02 26.19
CA THR A 89 22.63 6.31 25.59
C THR A 89 22.97 6.28 24.10
N PHE A 90 22.04 6.78 23.28
CA PHE A 90 22.24 6.97 21.84
C PHE A 90 21.78 8.38 21.45
N THR A 91 22.56 9.07 20.63
CA THR A 91 22.28 10.47 20.25
C THR A 91 22.00 10.60 18.76
N PHE A 92 20.89 11.23 18.40
CA PHE A 92 20.71 11.69 17.03
C PHE A 92 21.35 13.08 16.89
N TYR A 93 22.40 13.16 16.08
CA TYR A 93 23.20 14.37 15.90
C TYR A 93 22.58 15.31 14.87
N GLY A 94 22.51 16.58 15.19
CA GLY A 94 22.01 17.63 14.29
C GLY A 94 23.00 18.09 13.21
N ASP A 95 24.29 17.72 13.31
CA ASP A 95 25.37 18.24 12.46
C ASP A 95 25.76 17.35 11.27
N GLY A 96 25.06 16.24 11.05
CA GLY A 96 25.27 15.37 9.89
C GLY A 96 26.50 14.45 9.96
N ARG A 97 27.14 14.32 11.15
CA ARG A 97 28.32 13.45 11.32
C ARG A 97 28.01 11.98 11.12
N MET A 98 29.03 11.19 10.75
CA MET A 98 28.94 9.74 10.70
C MET A 98 28.66 9.15 12.07
N GLY A 99 27.83 8.10 12.09
CA GLY A 99 27.39 7.42 13.29
C GLY A 99 28.29 6.25 13.71
N ASP A 100 28.10 5.86 14.96
CA ASP A 100 28.67 4.68 15.61
C ASP A 100 27.67 4.12 16.65
N GLU A 101 28.14 3.33 17.63
CA GLU A 101 27.30 2.79 18.71
C GLU A 101 26.77 3.88 19.68
N THR A 102 27.28 5.10 19.63
CA THR A 102 26.89 6.21 20.52
C THR A 102 25.88 7.15 19.90
N GLY A 103 25.76 7.16 18.58
CA GLY A 103 24.80 8.01 17.89
C GLY A 103 24.97 8.02 16.37
N CYS A 104 24.02 8.67 15.69
CA CYS A 104 24.09 8.94 14.25
C CYS A 104 23.35 10.23 13.89
N SER A 105 23.60 10.74 12.69
CA SER A 105 22.77 11.79 12.10
C SER A 105 21.47 11.23 11.50
N THR A 106 20.56 12.10 11.10
CA THR A 106 19.32 11.75 10.40
C THR A 106 19.17 12.54 9.12
N SER A 107 18.32 12.06 8.21
CA SER A 107 17.91 12.79 7.00
C SER A 107 17.02 14.01 7.32
N TYR A 108 16.58 14.17 8.57
CA TYR A 108 15.74 15.27 9.05
C TYR A 108 16.47 16.10 10.09
N PRO A 109 17.15 17.19 9.68
CA PRO A 109 17.97 18.01 10.58
C PRO A 109 17.20 18.66 11.74
N ASN A 110 15.89 18.86 11.57
CA ASN A 110 15.03 19.52 12.55
C ASN A 110 14.44 18.55 13.59
N LEU A 111 15.01 17.36 13.77
CA LEU A 111 14.48 16.35 14.69
C LEU A 111 14.31 16.91 16.11
N SER A 112 15.28 17.69 16.61
CA SER A 112 15.26 18.32 17.92
C SER A 112 14.11 19.32 18.14
N HIS A 113 13.51 19.85 17.05
CA HIS A 113 12.40 20.80 17.12
C HIS A 113 11.02 20.15 17.18
N VAL A 114 10.92 18.84 16.87
CA VAL A 114 9.64 18.14 16.77
C VAL A 114 9.45 17.07 17.85
N VAL A 115 10.52 16.70 18.57
CA VAL A 115 10.45 15.72 19.66
C VAL A 115 10.62 16.39 21.02
N GLU A 116 10.08 15.76 22.07
CA GLU A 116 10.16 16.18 23.45
C GLU A 116 10.64 15.01 24.33
N PRO A 117 11.17 15.25 25.53
CA PRO A 117 11.49 14.16 26.47
C PRO A 117 10.28 13.25 26.70
N GLY A 118 10.52 11.94 26.60
CA GLY A 118 9.50 10.89 26.68
C GLY A 118 8.94 10.44 25.33
N VAL A 119 9.21 11.16 24.23
CA VAL A 119 8.81 10.71 22.88
C VAL A 119 9.57 9.43 22.50
N ARG A 120 8.84 8.52 21.89
CA ARG A 120 9.36 7.26 21.38
C ARG A 120 9.85 7.43 19.94
N ILE A 121 11.06 7.00 19.65
CA ILE A 121 11.65 6.96 18.32
C ILE A 121 11.85 5.48 17.94
N CYS A 122 11.27 5.06 16.84
CA CYS A 122 11.39 3.71 16.31
C CYS A 122 12.34 3.71 15.11
N VAL A 123 13.25 2.74 15.05
CA VAL A 123 14.23 2.60 13.97
C VAL A 123 14.12 1.20 13.39
N ASP A 124 14.32 1.09 12.06
CA ASP A 124 14.27 -0.17 11.31
C ASP A 124 12.93 -0.93 11.53
N ASP A 125 11.84 -0.31 11.08
CA ASP A 125 10.47 -0.84 11.18
C ASP A 125 10.06 -1.20 12.62
N GLY A 126 10.57 -0.43 13.60
CA GLY A 126 10.26 -0.61 15.01
C GLY A 126 11.05 -1.74 15.69
N LEU A 127 12.04 -2.34 15.03
CA LEU A 127 12.91 -3.36 15.63
C LEU A 127 13.77 -2.78 16.74
N ILE A 128 14.12 -1.50 16.66
CA ILE A 128 14.87 -0.77 17.68
C ILE A 128 14.00 0.39 18.17
N GLU A 129 13.87 0.50 19.49
CA GLU A 129 13.11 1.56 20.14
C GLU A 129 14.01 2.39 21.04
N LEU A 130 13.90 3.71 20.91
CA LEU A 130 14.61 4.68 21.73
C LEU A 130 13.60 5.63 22.38
N ILE A 131 13.90 6.08 23.59
CA ILE A 131 13.09 7.08 24.30
C ILE A 131 13.92 8.34 24.44
N VAL A 132 13.39 9.45 23.98
CA VAL A 132 14.01 10.77 24.13
C VAL A 132 14.15 11.09 25.61
N ARG A 133 15.37 11.35 26.06
CA ARG A 133 15.68 11.74 27.44
C ARG A 133 15.78 13.26 27.57
N GLU A 134 16.55 13.89 26.69
CA GLU A 134 16.79 15.32 26.69
C GLU A 134 17.20 15.82 25.30
N ILE A 135 17.08 17.13 25.09
CA ILE A 135 17.51 17.81 23.87
C ILE A 135 18.63 18.76 24.27
N SER A 136 19.75 18.72 23.55
CA SER A 136 20.92 19.57 23.78
C SER A 136 21.35 20.27 22.50
N GLY A 137 20.90 21.51 22.31
CA GLY A 137 21.04 22.21 21.03
C GLY A 137 20.25 21.47 19.93
N ASP A 138 20.92 21.07 18.87
CA ASP A 138 20.31 20.32 17.77
C ASP A 138 20.39 18.79 17.96
N ASP A 139 21.04 18.33 19.04
CA ASP A 139 21.19 16.91 19.34
C ASP A 139 20.02 16.38 20.17
N VAL A 140 19.51 15.20 19.81
CA VAL A 140 18.46 14.49 20.55
C VAL A 140 19.08 13.29 21.27
N ILE A 141 19.14 13.35 22.59
CA ILE A 141 19.75 12.33 23.44
C ILE A 141 18.67 11.36 23.91
N CYS A 142 18.84 10.09 23.57
CA CYS A 142 17.90 9.04 23.85
C CYS A 142 18.48 7.95 24.76
N THR A 143 17.60 7.19 25.40
CA THR A 143 17.90 5.89 25.99
C THR A 143 17.41 4.79 25.09
N VAL A 144 18.24 3.82 24.79
CA VAL A 144 17.86 2.63 24.02
C VAL A 144 16.93 1.76 24.87
N ALA A 145 15.68 1.62 24.48
CA ALA A 145 14.71 0.79 25.20
C ALA A 145 14.90 -0.70 24.86
N ASN A 146 15.04 -1.03 23.58
CA ASN A 146 15.48 -2.33 23.11
C ASN A 146 16.57 -2.15 22.06
N GLY A 147 17.61 -2.96 22.16
CA GLY A 147 18.77 -2.87 21.27
C GLY A 147 18.67 -3.80 20.06
N GLY A 148 19.62 -3.61 19.15
CA GLY A 148 19.71 -4.39 17.92
C GLY A 148 20.80 -3.86 17.00
N GLU A 149 21.02 -4.53 15.87
CA GLU A 149 21.88 -4.04 14.79
C GLU A 149 21.13 -3.02 13.93
N VAL A 150 21.64 -1.81 13.83
CA VAL A 150 21.15 -0.77 12.91
C VAL A 150 22.14 -0.58 11.76
N LYS A 151 21.62 -0.39 10.55
CA LYS A 151 22.42 -0.17 9.33
C LYS A 151 22.21 1.26 8.80
N ASP A 152 23.00 1.60 7.77
CA ASP A 152 22.84 2.84 7.04
C ASP A 152 21.42 2.99 6.47
N HIS A 153 20.94 4.23 6.45
CA HIS A 153 19.69 4.63 5.80
C HIS A 153 18.43 3.87 6.25
N LYS A 154 18.39 3.42 7.51
CA LYS A 154 17.19 2.77 8.07
C LYS A 154 16.11 3.80 8.40
N GLY A 155 14.86 3.41 8.18
CA GLY A 155 13.69 4.23 8.50
C GLY A 155 13.64 4.62 9.98
N ILE A 156 13.21 5.85 10.24
CA ILE A 156 12.94 6.39 11.57
C ILE A 156 11.48 6.80 11.60
N ASN A 157 10.71 6.23 12.52
CA ASN A 157 9.33 6.61 12.80
C ASN A 157 9.26 7.35 14.14
N LEU A 158 8.37 8.33 14.19
CA LEU A 158 8.08 9.15 15.37
C LEU A 158 6.60 8.97 15.75
N PRO A 159 6.21 7.84 16.36
CA PRO A 159 4.81 7.52 16.60
C PRO A 159 4.05 8.64 17.32
N GLY A 160 2.97 9.12 16.71
CA GLY A 160 2.14 10.18 17.26
C GLY A 160 2.74 11.59 17.21
N THR A 161 3.93 11.78 16.62
CA THR A 161 4.58 13.10 16.51
C THR A 161 4.41 13.64 15.10
N PRO A 162 3.74 14.80 14.93
CA PRO A 162 3.62 15.45 13.63
C PRO A 162 4.99 15.92 13.12
N VAL A 163 5.33 15.58 11.88
CA VAL A 163 6.59 15.99 11.25
C VAL A 163 6.28 16.92 10.09
N ASP A 164 6.94 18.09 10.07
CA ASP A 164 6.82 19.08 9.00
C ASP A 164 7.81 18.75 7.87
N LEU A 165 7.49 17.70 7.11
CA LEU A 165 8.19 17.36 5.88
C LEU A 165 7.27 17.66 4.69
N PRO A 166 7.80 18.27 3.60
CA PRO A 166 7.05 18.38 2.35
C PRO A 166 6.56 17.00 1.90
N PHE A 167 5.27 16.90 1.60
CA PHE A 167 4.69 15.62 1.20
C PHE A 167 5.33 15.08 -0.09
N LEU A 168 5.46 15.92 -1.12
CA LEU A 168 6.14 15.57 -2.36
C LEU A 168 7.58 16.09 -2.36
N SER A 169 8.53 15.21 -2.15
CA SER A 169 9.94 15.50 -2.36
C SER A 169 10.25 15.74 -3.86
N PRO A 170 11.41 16.35 -4.19
CA PRO A 170 11.85 16.41 -5.59
C PRO A 170 11.97 15.03 -6.24
N GLN A 171 12.35 14.00 -5.48
CA GLN A 171 12.43 12.62 -5.96
C GLN A 171 11.04 12.06 -6.26
N ASP A 172 10.06 12.20 -5.35
CA ASP A 172 8.70 11.71 -5.59
C ASP A 172 8.07 12.37 -6.81
N ARG A 173 8.34 13.67 -7.03
CA ARG A 173 7.90 14.36 -8.26
C ARG A 173 8.52 13.76 -9.51
N SER A 174 9.82 13.46 -9.48
CA SER A 174 10.54 12.80 -10.58
C SER A 174 9.97 11.41 -10.85
N ASP A 175 9.70 10.64 -9.79
CA ASP A 175 9.17 9.28 -9.88
C ASP A 175 7.75 9.26 -10.45
N ILE A 176 6.89 10.19 -10.02
CA ILE A 176 5.53 10.34 -10.56
C ILE A 176 5.56 10.74 -12.05
N LEU A 177 6.44 11.66 -12.44
CA LEU A 177 6.57 12.07 -13.84
C LEU A 177 7.08 10.90 -14.70
N PHE A 178 8.08 10.17 -14.21
CA PHE A 178 8.55 8.95 -14.86
C PHE A 178 7.42 7.91 -15.02
N ALA A 179 6.61 7.70 -13.99
CA ALA A 179 5.48 6.79 -14.05
C ALA A 179 4.44 7.22 -15.11
N VAL A 180 4.14 8.52 -15.20
CA VAL A 180 3.24 9.08 -16.22
C VAL A 180 3.80 8.87 -17.63
N GLU A 181 5.08 9.19 -17.86
CA GLU A 181 5.75 9.04 -19.15
C GLU A 181 5.76 7.58 -19.63
N ASN A 182 5.78 6.63 -18.70
CA ASN A 182 5.84 5.20 -19.00
C ASN A 182 4.47 4.49 -18.86
N GLY A 183 3.37 5.24 -18.72
CA GLY A 183 2.02 4.71 -18.81
C GLY A 183 1.61 3.85 -17.60
N PHE A 184 2.03 4.21 -16.39
CA PHE A 184 1.52 3.58 -15.17
C PHE A 184 0.06 3.95 -14.92
N ASP A 185 -0.71 2.96 -14.43
CA ASP A 185 -2.15 3.13 -14.16
C ASP A 185 -2.43 3.76 -12.80
N PHE A 186 -1.56 3.48 -11.80
CA PHE A 186 -1.75 3.88 -10.41
C PHE A 186 -0.52 4.54 -9.81
N ILE A 187 -0.75 5.55 -8.98
CA ILE A 187 0.25 6.10 -8.04
C ILE A 187 -0.18 5.74 -6.63
N ALA A 188 0.58 4.91 -5.94
CA ALA A 188 0.41 4.67 -4.51
C ALA A 188 1.22 5.71 -3.73
N ALA A 189 0.51 6.58 -3.02
CA ALA A 189 1.05 7.75 -2.34
C ALA A 189 1.43 7.40 -0.90
N SER A 190 2.72 7.21 -0.63
CA SER A 190 3.22 6.82 0.69
C SER A 190 3.07 7.93 1.73
N PHE A 191 2.79 7.54 2.97
CA PHE A 191 2.67 8.41 4.13
C PHE A 191 1.66 9.56 3.97
N THR A 192 0.54 9.31 3.28
CA THR A 192 -0.55 10.29 3.13
C THR A 192 -1.11 10.68 4.50
N ARG A 193 -1.18 11.99 4.77
CA ARG A 193 -1.61 12.58 6.05
C ARG A 193 -2.95 13.33 5.95
N SER A 194 -3.28 13.82 4.74
CA SER A 194 -4.45 14.70 4.52
C SER A 194 -4.96 14.61 3.08
N ALA A 195 -6.17 15.15 2.84
CA ALA A 195 -6.69 15.36 1.50
C ALA A 195 -5.79 16.26 0.64
N GLN A 196 -5.09 17.23 1.26
CA GLN A 196 -4.19 18.12 0.53
C GLN A 196 -3.01 17.36 -0.09
N ASP A 197 -2.47 16.36 0.61
CA ASP A 197 -1.38 15.51 0.09
C ASP A 197 -1.84 14.79 -1.21
N VAL A 198 -3.06 14.28 -1.23
CA VAL A 198 -3.66 13.67 -2.44
C VAL A 198 -3.86 14.70 -3.54
N MET A 199 -4.34 15.90 -3.19
CA MET A 199 -4.56 16.98 -4.16
C MET A 199 -3.25 17.49 -4.75
N ASP A 200 -2.15 17.45 -4.02
CA ASP A 200 -0.82 17.84 -4.55
C ASP A 200 -0.37 16.91 -5.68
N ILE A 201 -0.60 15.60 -5.53
CA ILE A 201 -0.38 14.63 -6.62
C ILE A 201 -1.37 14.88 -7.76
N ARG A 202 -2.66 15.05 -7.46
CA ARG A 202 -3.70 15.30 -8.47
C ARG A 202 -3.34 16.50 -9.33
N ASN A 203 -2.96 17.62 -8.70
CA ASN A 203 -2.54 18.83 -9.39
C ASN A 203 -1.29 18.60 -10.27
N LEU A 204 -0.35 17.76 -9.83
CA LEU A 204 0.83 17.41 -10.63
C LEU A 204 0.40 16.63 -11.89
N LEU A 205 -0.45 15.61 -11.72
CA LEU A 205 -0.95 14.76 -12.81
C LEU A 205 -1.77 15.60 -13.84
N GLU A 206 -2.64 16.49 -13.37
CA GLU A 206 -3.44 17.36 -14.24
C GLU A 206 -2.58 18.30 -15.09
N ARG A 207 -1.51 18.87 -14.50
CA ARG A 207 -0.58 19.77 -15.22
C ARG A 207 0.13 19.09 -16.38
N VAL A 208 0.34 17.77 -16.30
CA VAL A 208 1.00 16.99 -17.35
C VAL A 208 0.00 16.23 -18.24
N GLY A 209 -1.30 16.49 -18.08
CA GLY A 209 -2.34 15.86 -18.88
C GLY A 209 -2.66 14.40 -18.52
N ALA A 210 -2.22 13.93 -17.34
CA ALA A 210 -2.36 12.56 -16.87
C ALA A 210 -3.46 12.40 -15.79
N GLY A 211 -4.52 13.18 -15.85
CA GLY A 211 -5.61 13.17 -14.87
C GLY A 211 -6.40 11.86 -14.78
N SER A 212 -6.15 10.89 -15.69
CA SER A 212 -6.74 9.55 -15.66
C SER A 212 -5.99 8.56 -14.76
N VAL A 213 -4.75 8.86 -14.36
CA VAL A 213 -3.97 8.02 -13.45
C VAL A 213 -4.63 8.05 -12.07
N GLU A 214 -4.89 6.87 -11.51
CA GLU A 214 -5.58 6.74 -10.22
C GLU A 214 -4.60 6.87 -9.05
N ILE A 215 -5.01 7.60 -8.00
CA ILE A 215 -4.22 7.83 -6.79
C ILE A 215 -4.74 6.92 -5.69
N ILE A 216 -3.86 6.06 -5.17
CA ILE A 216 -4.10 5.19 -4.03
C ILE A 216 -3.38 5.78 -2.82
N ALA A 217 -4.12 6.37 -1.89
CA ALA A 217 -3.53 6.94 -0.67
C ALA A 217 -3.18 5.82 0.31
N LYS A 218 -1.93 5.79 0.78
CA LYS A 218 -1.45 4.80 1.75
C LYS A 218 -1.62 5.36 3.16
N ILE A 219 -2.32 4.60 4.01
CA ILE A 219 -2.54 4.94 5.42
C ILE A 219 -1.50 4.21 6.24
N GLU A 220 -0.53 4.97 6.72
CA GLU A 220 0.71 4.49 7.34
C GLU A 220 1.04 5.21 8.66
N ASN A 221 0.24 6.22 9.05
CA ASN A 221 0.49 7.06 10.22
C ASN A 221 -0.81 7.49 10.90
N GLN A 222 -0.69 8.03 12.12
CA GLN A 222 -1.84 8.46 12.91
C GLN A 222 -2.62 9.60 12.23
N GLN A 223 -1.94 10.57 11.59
CA GLN A 223 -2.61 11.68 10.91
C GLN A 223 -3.50 11.18 9.75
N GLY A 224 -3.03 10.17 9.00
CA GLY A 224 -3.83 9.54 7.94
C GLY A 224 -5.07 8.82 8.48
N ILE A 225 -5.00 8.25 9.70
CA ILE A 225 -6.16 7.67 10.37
C ILE A 225 -7.14 8.75 10.79
N ASP A 226 -6.66 9.82 11.41
CA ASP A 226 -7.49 10.91 11.93
C ASP A 226 -8.23 11.63 10.79
N ASN A 227 -7.60 11.77 9.63
CA ASN A 227 -8.10 12.44 8.44
C ASN A 227 -8.70 11.49 7.39
N ILE A 228 -8.98 10.24 7.76
CA ILE A 228 -9.32 9.17 6.81
C ILE A 228 -10.52 9.49 5.90
N ASP A 229 -11.54 10.17 6.40
CA ASP A 229 -12.75 10.45 5.62
C ASP A 229 -12.47 11.45 4.49
N GLU A 230 -11.70 12.51 4.74
CA GLU A 230 -11.32 13.48 3.72
C GLU A 230 -10.33 12.87 2.70
N ILE A 231 -9.44 11.99 3.15
CA ILE A 231 -8.51 11.27 2.26
C ILE A 231 -9.29 10.33 1.34
N ILE A 232 -10.27 9.57 1.87
CA ILE A 232 -11.14 8.70 1.06
C ILE A 232 -11.90 9.50 0.00
N GLU A 233 -12.35 10.70 0.32
CA GLU A 233 -13.07 11.54 -0.64
C GLU A 233 -12.14 12.00 -1.78
N ALA A 234 -10.93 12.43 -1.46
CA ALA A 234 -9.96 12.98 -2.41
C ALA A 234 -9.28 11.90 -3.29
N ALA A 235 -8.98 10.71 -2.73
CA ALA A 235 -8.27 9.63 -3.41
C ALA A 235 -9.21 8.78 -4.28
N ASP A 236 -8.64 8.00 -5.22
CA ASP A 236 -9.37 7.00 -6.01
C ASP A 236 -9.46 5.65 -5.28
N GLY A 237 -8.54 5.39 -4.38
CA GLY A 237 -8.53 4.23 -3.49
C GLY A 237 -7.62 4.44 -2.30
N ILE A 238 -7.69 3.49 -1.37
CA ILE A 238 -6.91 3.49 -0.12
C ILE A 238 -6.08 2.22 -0.05
N MET A 239 -4.86 2.31 0.49
CA MET A 239 -4.07 1.16 0.89
C MET A 239 -3.82 1.19 2.39
N VAL A 240 -4.24 0.14 3.08
CA VAL A 240 -3.88 -0.10 4.49
C VAL A 240 -2.52 -0.78 4.50
N ALA A 241 -1.47 0.00 4.68
CA ALA A 241 -0.09 -0.48 4.69
C ALA A 241 0.32 -0.84 6.13
N ARG A 242 0.01 -2.07 6.51
CA ARG A 242 0.03 -2.53 7.91
C ARG A 242 1.42 -2.59 8.53
N GLY A 243 2.47 -2.69 7.72
CA GLY A 243 3.86 -2.66 8.19
C GLY A 243 4.17 -1.35 8.91
N ASP A 244 4.13 -0.25 8.15
CA ASP A 244 4.42 1.09 8.66
C ASP A 244 3.36 1.54 9.67
N LEU A 245 2.08 1.27 9.40
CA LEU A 245 1.00 1.59 10.31
C LEU A 245 1.19 0.91 11.69
N GLY A 246 1.68 -0.33 11.73
CA GLY A 246 1.90 -1.09 12.96
C GLY A 246 3.13 -0.62 13.78
N VAL A 247 3.98 0.24 13.19
CA VAL A 247 5.04 0.96 13.90
C VAL A 247 4.50 2.24 14.52
N GLU A 248 3.61 2.94 13.80
CA GLU A 248 3.02 4.22 14.20
C GLU A 248 1.94 4.08 15.28
N VAL A 249 1.16 2.99 15.24
CA VAL A 249 0.13 2.71 16.23
C VAL A 249 0.39 1.36 16.92
N PRO A 250 -0.16 1.15 18.14
CA PRO A 250 -0.06 -0.15 18.80
C PRO A 250 -0.57 -1.28 17.90
N SER A 251 0.22 -2.32 17.71
CA SER A 251 -0.04 -3.41 16.76
C SER A 251 -1.41 -4.07 16.94
N TYR A 252 -1.93 -4.12 18.18
CA TYR A 252 -3.27 -4.67 18.47
C TYR A 252 -4.42 -3.80 17.93
N GLN A 253 -4.18 -2.54 17.54
CA GLN A 253 -5.17 -1.67 16.93
C GLN A 253 -5.29 -1.88 15.42
N VAL A 254 -4.24 -2.34 14.76
CA VAL A 254 -4.18 -2.48 13.29
C VAL A 254 -5.35 -3.30 12.72
N PRO A 255 -5.74 -4.46 13.28
CA PRO A 255 -6.86 -5.23 12.74
C PRO A 255 -8.20 -4.47 12.81
N MET A 256 -8.42 -3.68 13.88
CA MET A 256 -9.64 -2.87 14.03
C MET A 256 -9.65 -1.73 13.02
N LEU A 257 -8.53 -1.02 12.88
CA LEU A 257 -8.37 0.08 11.92
C LEU A 257 -8.54 -0.42 10.49
N GLN A 258 -7.92 -1.56 10.13
CA GLN A 258 -8.11 -2.20 8.83
C GLN A 258 -9.59 -2.41 8.52
N LYS A 259 -10.33 -3.03 9.43
CA LYS A 259 -11.75 -3.31 9.24
C LYS A 259 -12.58 -2.03 9.12
N GLU A 260 -12.26 -1.03 9.92
CA GLU A 260 -12.94 0.27 9.89
C GLU A 260 -12.69 0.99 8.56
N ILE A 261 -11.44 1.08 8.11
CA ILE A 261 -11.05 1.71 6.84
C ILE A 261 -11.73 0.99 5.67
N ILE A 262 -11.71 -0.36 5.64
CA ILE A 262 -12.42 -1.13 4.62
C ILE A 262 -13.91 -0.77 4.62
N GLY A 263 -14.55 -0.70 5.78
CA GLY A 263 -15.95 -0.34 5.90
C GLY A 263 -16.28 1.07 5.40
N ARG A 264 -15.42 2.06 5.68
CA ARG A 264 -15.55 3.44 5.19
C ARG A 264 -15.36 3.52 3.68
N CYS A 265 -14.33 2.88 3.12
CA CYS A 265 -14.10 2.81 1.67
C CYS A 265 -15.28 2.17 0.93
N ARG A 266 -15.83 1.07 1.43
CA ARG A 266 -17.01 0.42 0.86
C ARG A 266 -18.23 1.36 0.82
N LYS A 267 -18.50 2.11 1.90
CA LYS A 267 -19.57 3.12 1.95
C LYS A 267 -19.36 4.22 0.92
N ALA A 268 -18.13 4.71 0.80
CA ALA A 268 -17.76 5.72 -0.19
C ALA A 268 -17.72 5.18 -1.62
N GLY A 269 -17.67 3.85 -1.81
CA GLY A 269 -17.53 3.19 -3.12
C GLY A 269 -16.14 3.33 -3.71
N LYS A 270 -15.13 3.43 -2.84
CA LYS A 270 -13.71 3.49 -3.17
C LYS A 270 -13.07 2.12 -3.02
N ASN A 271 -12.03 1.86 -3.82
CA ASN A 271 -11.24 0.65 -3.70
C ASN A 271 -10.40 0.68 -2.42
N VAL A 272 -10.19 -0.48 -1.81
CA VAL A 272 -9.31 -0.62 -0.64
C VAL A 272 -8.41 -1.83 -0.81
N ILE A 273 -7.12 -1.61 -0.60
CA ILE A 273 -6.04 -2.59 -0.69
C ILE A 273 -5.57 -2.91 0.73
N VAL A 274 -5.44 -4.19 1.06
CA VAL A 274 -4.77 -4.61 2.30
C VAL A 274 -3.37 -5.11 1.92
N ALA A 275 -2.35 -4.52 2.54
CA ALA A 275 -0.96 -4.69 2.16
C ALA A 275 -0.06 -5.03 3.35
N THR A 276 1.09 -5.60 3.02
CA THR A 276 2.20 -5.96 3.90
C THR A 276 1.93 -7.14 4.83
N GLN A 277 2.92 -8.02 4.96
CA GLN A 277 2.93 -9.17 5.88
C GLN A 277 1.72 -10.11 5.72
N MET A 278 1.21 -10.27 4.47
CA MET A 278 0.05 -11.14 4.21
C MET A 278 0.43 -12.62 4.26
N LEU A 279 1.51 -13.01 3.58
CA LEU A 279 2.08 -14.35 3.55
C LEU A 279 3.61 -14.30 3.78
N ASP A 280 4.06 -13.47 4.71
CA ASP A 280 5.48 -13.13 4.95
C ASP A 280 6.39 -14.35 5.10
N SER A 281 5.91 -15.38 5.78
CA SER A 281 6.68 -16.63 5.95
C SER A 281 7.02 -17.29 4.61
N MET A 282 6.21 -17.04 3.56
CA MET A 282 6.44 -17.58 2.21
C MET A 282 7.59 -16.91 1.45
N ILE A 283 8.16 -15.83 1.97
CA ILE A 283 9.48 -15.33 1.51
C ILE A 283 10.53 -16.46 1.60
N ARG A 284 10.44 -17.29 2.64
CA ARG A 284 11.44 -18.31 2.98
C ARG A 284 10.93 -19.74 2.91
N ASN A 285 9.61 -19.95 3.08
CA ASN A 285 8.98 -21.25 3.18
C ASN A 285 7.97 -21.47 2.03
N PRO A 286 7.80 -22.70 1.52
CA PRO A 286 6.88 -22.98 0.42
C PRO A 286 5.39 -23.01 0.85
N ARG A 287 5.11 -22.85 2.14
CA ARG A 287 3.76 -22.84 2.71
C ARG A 287 3.64 -21.76 3.78
N PRO A 288 2.46 -21.10 3.87
CA PRO A 288 2.21 -20.10 4.89
C PRO A 288 1.89 -20.73 6.24
N THR A 289 1.93 -19.92 7.28
CA THR A 289 1.37 -20.27 8.59
C THR A 289 -0.16 -20.23 8.55
N ARG A 290 -0.82 -20.87 9.53
CA ARG A 290 -2.28 -20.81 9.66
C ARG A 290 -2.77 -19.39 9.99
N ALA A 291 -1.97 -18.61 10.70
CA ALA A 291 -2.30 -17.22 11.04
C ALA A 291 -2.36 -16.35 9.76
N GLU A 292 -1.39 -16.52 8.85
CA GLU A 292 -1.35 -15.80 7.57
C GLU A 292 -2.53 -16.20 6.65
N VAL A 293 -2.86 -17.48 6.58
CA VAL A 293 -4.05 -17.94 5.83
C VAL A 293 -5.32 -17.27 6.37
N ASN A 294 -5.45 -17.20 7.71
CA ASN A 294 -6.60 -16.53 8.34
C ASN A 294 -6.59 -15.03 8.09
N ASP A 295 -5.43 -14.39 8.05
CA ASP A 295 -5.29 -12.96 7.81
C ASP A 295 -5.75 -12.58 6.38
N VAL A 296 -5.27 -13.31 5.36
CA VAL A 296 -5.75 -13.14 3.98
C VAL A 296 -7.27 -13.37 3.90
N ALA A 297 -7.76 -14.45 4.50
CA ALA A 297 -9.18 -14.76 4.52
C ALA A 297 -10.01 -13.64 5.16
N GLN A 298 -9.55 -13.10 6.29
CA GLN A 298 -10.23 -12.02 7.00
C GLN A 298 -10.29 -10.75 6.15
N ALA A 299 -9.20 -10.36 5.47
CA ALA A 299 -9.20 -9.21 4.58
C ALA A 299 -10.25 -9.35 3.46
N VAL A 300 -10.40 -10.55 2.89
CA VAL A 300 -11.43 -10.83 1.88
C VAL A 300 -12.83 -10.79 2.47
N TYR A 301 -13.07 -11.39 3.65
CA TYR A 301 -14.36 -11.34 4.35
C TYR A 301 -14.77 -9.92 4.73
N ASP A 302 -13.84 -9.09 5.19
CA ASP A 302 -14.09 -7.69 5.51
C ASP A 302 -14.43 -6.86 4.26
N GLY A 303 -14.08 -7.39 3.08
CA GLY A 303 -14.42 -6.83 1.78
C GLY A 303 -13.32 -5.97 1.19
N ALA A 304 -12.07 -6.31 1.36
CA ALA A 304 -10.98 -5.71 0.59
C ALA A 304 -11.23 -5.83 -0.91
N SER A 305 -10.86 -4.81 -1.68
CA SER A 305 -10.93 -4.83 -3.15
C SER A 305 -9.73 -5.58 -3.73
N ALA A 306 -8.58 -5.46 -3.05
CA ALA A 306 -7.37 -6.16 -3.40
C ALA A 306 -6.56 -6.51 -2.15
N VAL A 307 -5.70 -7.52 -2.29
CA VAL A 307 -4.66 -7.91 -1.35
C VAL A 307 -3.30 -7.85 -2.04
N MET A 308 -2.24 -7.56 -1.31
CA MET A 308 -0.92 -7.31 -1.91
C MET A 308 0.14 -8.23 -1.32
N LEU A 309 0.97 -8.80 -2.20
CA LEU A 309 2.23 -9.46 -1.88
C LEU A 309 3.38 -8.48 -2.07
N SER A 310 4.25 -8.38 -1.09
CA SER A 310 5.41 -7.48 -1.06
C SER A 310 6.70 -8.27 -1.28
N GLY A 311 7.43 -8.57 -0.22
CA GLY A 311 8.65 -9.36 -0.25
C GLY A 311 8.46 -10.78 -0.78
N GLU A 312 7.26 -11.33 -0.62
CA GLU A 312 6.88 -12.68 -1.07
C GLU A 312 7.10 -12.87 -2.57
N THR A 313 6.80 -11.83 -3.37
CA THR A 313 7.02 -11.86 -4.82
C THR A 313 8.25 -11.10 -5.27
N ALA A 314 8.65 -10.03 -4.56
CA ALA A 314 9.79 -9.20 -4.98
C ALA A 314 11.14 -9.90 -4.82
N SER A 315 11.36 -10.61 -3.71
CA SER A 315 12.64 -11.22 -3.34
C SER A 315 12.50 -12.61 -2.70
N GLY A 316 11.29 -13.10 -2.56
CA GLY A 316 11.00 -14.40 -1.97
C GLY A 316 11.49 -15.56 -2.82
N LYS A 317 11.69 -16.72 -2.18
CA LYS A 317 12.09 -17.96 -2.84
C LYS A 317 10.92 -18.66 -3.55
N TYR A 318 9.67 -18.30 -3.22
CA TYR A 318 8.47 -18.99 -3.64
C TYR A 318 7.39 -18.02 -4.16
N PRO A 319 7.73 -17.14 -5.15
CA PRO A 319 6.82 -16.08 -5.60
C PRO A 319 5.54 -16.64 -6.24
N VAL A 320 5.64 -17.70 -7.02
CA VAL A 320 4.48 -18.33 -7.72
C VAL A 320 3.58 -19.03 -6.71
N GLU A 321 4.17 -19.78 -5.77
CA GLU A 321 3.42 -20.47 -4.71
C GLU A 321 2.72 -19.48 -3.78
N ALA A 322 3.34 -18.34 -3.48
CA ALA A 322 2.73 -17.28 -2.66
C ALA A 322 1.50 -16.69 -3.37
N LEU A 323 1.62 -16.36 -4.65
CA LEU A 323 0.48 -15.88 -5.45
C LEU A 323 -0.62 -16.93 -5.53
N THR A 324 -0.28 -18.17 -5.87
CA THR A 324 -1.25 -19.27 -5.98
C THR A 324 -2.00 -19.49 -4.68
N THR A 325 -1.26 -19.54 -3.56
CA THR A 325 -1.85 -19.66 -2.21
C THR A 325 -2.82 -18.52 -1.91
N MET A 326 -2.43 -17.28 -2.18
CA MET A 326 -3.30 -16.11 -1.96
C MET A 326 -4.55 -16.17 -2.85
N ALA A 327 -4.39 -16.59 -4.11
CA ALA A 327 -5.50 -16.75 -5.04
C ALA A 327 -6.49 -17.82 -4.58
N ASP A 328 -5.99 -18.98 -4.13
CA ASP A 328 -6.80 -20.08 -3.64
C ASP A 328 -7.58 -19.68 -2.36
N ILE A 329 -6.92 -19.01 -1.41
CA ILE A 329 -7.59 -18.51 -0.20
C ILE A 329 -8.71 -17.54 -0.58
N ALA A 330 -8.42 -16.53 -1.42
CA ALA A 330 -9.39 -15.53 -1.81
C ALA A 330 -10.58 -16.19 -2.56
N GLN A 331 -10.33 -17.11 -3.49
CA GLN A 331 -11.38 -17.79 -4.24
C GLN A 331 -12.25 -18.68 -3.33
N HIS A 332 -11.63 -19.38 -2.39
CA HIS A 332 -12.36 -20.24 -1.45
C HIS A 332 -13.23 -19.41 -0.50
N VAL A 333 -12.71 -18.33 0.05
CA VAL A 333 -13.47 -17.40 0.90
C VAL A 333 -14.64 -16.81 0.14
N GLU A 334 -14.43 -16.31 -1.08
CA GLU A 334 -15.48 -15.73 -1.90
C GLU A 334 -16.62 -16.71 -2.20
N SER A 335 -16.33 -18.02 -2.30
CA SER A 335 -17.36 -19.04 -2.50
C SER A 335 -18.28 -19.24 -1.29
N SER A 336 -17.85 -18.79 -0.09
CA SER A 336 -18.61 -18.88 1.16
C SER A 336 -19.33 -17.57 1.54
N ILE A 337 -19.12 -16.48 0.81
CA ILE A 337 -19.79 -15.20 1.07
C ILE A 337 -21.22 -15.24 0.58
N ASP A 338 -22.17 -14.90 1.47
CA ASP A 338 -23.56 -14.60 1.10
C ASP A 338 -23.66 -13.17 0.55
N TYR A 339 -23.42 -13.03 -0.75
CA TYR A 339 -23.44 -11.72 -1.43
C TYR A 339 -24.83 -11.04 -1.39
N TRP A 340 -25.91 -11.82 -1.34
CA TRP A 340 -27.27 -11.27 -1.23
C TRP A 340 -27.47 -10.60 0.12
N LYS A 341 -27.10 -11.30 1.19
CA LYS A 341 -27.17 -10.76 2.55
C LYS A 341 -26.29 -9.53 2.72
N ASP A 342 -25.06 -9.58 2.18
CA ASP A 342 -24.12 -8.44 2.21
C ASP A 342 -24.68 -7.23 1.43
N PHE A 343 -25.25 -7.45 0.25
CA PHE A 343 -25.88 -6.42 -0.56
C PHE A 343 -27.10 -5.79 0.13
N CYS A 344 -28.00 -6.61 0.70
CA CYS A 344 -29.19 -6.13 1.44
C CYS A 344 -28.81 -5.40 2.72
N GLY A 345 -27.70 -5.76 3.37
CA GLY A 345 -27.18 -5.10 4.56
C GLY A 345 -26.55 -3.72 4.30
N GLN A 346 -26.27 -3.38 3.04
CA GLN A 346 -25.73 -2.07 2.70
C GLN A 346 -26.78 -0.97 2.91
N ARG A 347 -26.45 0.03 3.73
CA ARG A 347 -27.32 1.21 3.90
C ARG A 347 -27.55 1.87 2.54
N ILE A 348 -28.81 2.13 2.22
CA ILE A 348 -29.20 2.94 1.06
C ILE A 348 -28.73 4.37 1.35
N VAL A 349 -27.66 4.79 0.73
CA VAL A 349 -27.33 6.21 0.66
C VAL A 349 -28.23 6.78 -0.42
N HIS A 350 -29.16 7.67 -0.05
CA HIS A 350 -29.99 8.39 -1.00
C HIS A 350 -29.09 9.30 -1.84
N SER A 351 -28.51 8.73 -2.91
CA SER A 351 -27.75 9.49 -3.90
C SER A 351 -28.74 10.05 -4.92
N ARG A 352 -28.68 11.35 -5.15
CA ARG A 352 -29.40 11.98 -6.29
C ARG A 352 -28.73 11.67 -7.65
N ASN A 353 -27.78 10.74 -7.64
CA ASN A 353 -27.04 10.31 -8.85
C ASN A 353 -27.82 9.19 -9.56
N VAL A 354 -28.32 9.49 -10.76
CA VAL A 354 -29.11 8.56 -11.58
C VAL A 354 -28.30 7.29 -11.91
N GLY A 355 -27.01 7.44 -12.25
CA GLY A 355 -26.14 6.32 -12.60
C GLY A 355 -25.98 5.33 -11.45
N LEU A 356 -25.81 5.81 -10.23
CA LEU A 356 -25.74 4.94 -9.04
C LEU A 356 -27.06 4.25 -8.74
N ALA A 357 -28.19 4.95 -8.89
CA ALA A 357 -29.51 4.37 -8.69
C ALA A 357 -29.79 3.23 -9.70
N ILE A 358 -29.48 3.45 -10.97
CA ILE A 358 -29.61 2.42 -12.03
C ILE A 358 -28.65 1.25 -11.77
N SER A 359 -27.41 1.51 -11.41
CA SER A 359 -26.42 0.46 -11.10
C SER A 359 -26.87 -0.42 -9.94
N ARG A 360 -27.47 0.17 -8.90
CA ARG A 360 -28.06 -0.60 -7.79
C ARG A 360 -29.23 -1.46 -8.26
N ALA A 361 -30.17 -0.88 -9.02
CA ALA A 361 -31.30 -1.61 -9.56
C ALA A 361 -30.85 -2.79 -10.46
N CYS A 362 -29.83 -2.56 -11.28
CA CYS A 362 -29.20 -3.59 -12.09
C CYS A 362 -28.65 -4.77 -11.23
N CYS A 363 -27.93 -4.44 -10.16
CA CYS A 363 -27.41 -5.45 -9.22
C CYS A 363 -28.55 -6.21 -8.53
N THR A 364 -29.61 -5.51 -8.06
CA THR A 364 -30.80 -6.15 -7.47
C THR A 364 -31.43 -7.14 -8.45
N THR A 365 -31.72 -6.68 -9.67
CA THR A 365 -32.34 -7.51 -10.71
C THR A 365 -31.48 -8.71 -11.05
N ALA A 366 -30.16 -8.51 -11.23
CA ALA A 366 -29.25 -9.60 -11.55
C ALA A 366 -29.19 -10.69 -10.46
N MET A 367 -29.23 -10.29 -9.20
CA MET A 367 -29.17 -11.22 -8.07
C MET A 367 -30.51 -11.90 -7.83
N GLU A 368 -31.67 -11.23 -8.01
CA GLU A 368 -33.00 -11.83 -7.91
C GLU A 368 -33.26 -12.85 -9.03
N LEU A 369 -32.71 -12.61 -10.21
CA LEU A 369 -32.83 -13.51 -11.37
C LEU A 369 -31.74 -14.58 -11.46
N ASP A 370 -30.83 -14.64 -10.49
CA ASP A 370 -29.65 -15.52 -10.53
C ASP A 370 -28.87 -15.42 -11.85
N ALA A 371 -28.69 -14.17 -12.32
CA ALA A 371 -28.03 -13.87 -13.58
C ALA A 371 -26.57 -14.36 -13.56
N LYS A 372 -26.10 -14.91 -14.67
CA LYS A 372 -24.74 -15.45 -14.78
C LYS A 372 -23.68 -14.37 -14.89
N ALA A 373 -24.03 -13.18 -15.35
CA ALA A 373 -23.14 -12.02 -15.44
C ALA A 373 -23.96 -10.74 -15.61
N ILE A 374 -23.36 -9.61 -15.23
CA ILE A 374 -23.78 -8.26 -15.61
C ILE A 374 -22.84 -7.77 -16.70
N VAL A 375 -23.39 -7.38 -17.85
CA VAL A 375 -22.59 -6.80 -18.94
C VAL A 375 -22.79 -5.29 -18.94
N THR A 376 -21.68 -4.56 -18.90
CA THR A 376 -21.69 -3.09 -18.97
C THR A 376 -20.95 -2.61 -20.22
N VAL A 377 -21.56 -1.68 -20.96
CA VAL A 377 -20.88 -0.99 -22.06
C VAL A 377 -20.35 0.34 -21.51
N THR A 378 -19.07 0.59 -21.67
CA THR A 378 -18.40 1.74 -21.06
C THR A 378 -17.16 2.15 -21.86
N ASN A 379 -16.86 3.44 -21.96
CA ASN A 379 -15.64 3.93 -22.60
C ASN A 379 -14.48 4.04 -21.60
N ARG A 380 -14.75 4.53 -20.38
CA ARG A 380 -13.74 4.80 -19.34
C ARG A 380 -13.96 3.99 -18.07
N GLY A 381 -14.65 2.87 -18.14
CA GLY A 381 -14.90 2.01 -16.98
C GLY A 381 -15.92 2.57 -15.96
N ILE A 382 -16.45 3.79 -16.12
CA ILE A 382 -17.31 4.47 -15.13
C ILE A 382 -18.54 3.63 -14.79
N THR A 383 -19.23 3.08 -15.80
CA THR A 383 -20.42 2.24 -15.58
C THR A 383 -20.07 0.95 -14.86
N ALA A 384 -18.97 0.30 -15.25
CA ALA A 384 -18.49 -0.92 -14.62
C ALA A 384 -18.11 -0.67 -13.15
N LYS A 385 -17.39 0.42 -12.85
CA LYS A 385 -17.05 0.84 -11.48
C LYS A 385 -18.31 1.13 -10.66
N ALA A 386 -19.32 1.79 -11.24
CA ALA A 386 -20.58 2.09 -10.57
C ALA A 386 -21.38 0.82 -10.19
N VAL A 387 -21.36 -0.21 -11.03
CA VAL A 387 -21.96 -1.52 -10.73
C VAL A 387 -21.10 -2.28 -9.72
N ALA A 388 -19.77 -2.31 -9.91
CA ALA A 388 -18.83 -3.03 -9.03
C ALA A 388 -18.86 -2.54 -7.59
N ARG A 389 -19.17 -1.26 -7.36
CA ARG A 389 -19.38 -0.67 -6.03
C ARG A 389 -20.34 -1.48 -5.16
N TYR A 390 -21.38 -2.05 -5.76
CA TYR A 390 -22.42 -2.81 -5.04
C TYR A 390 -22.04 -4.29 -4.83
N ARG A 391 -20.93 -4.75 -5.40
CA ARG A 391 -20.40 -6.11 -5.26
C ARG A 391 -21.45 -7.21 -5.50
N PRO A 392 -22.07 -7.25 -6.68
CA PRO A 392 -23.04 -8.30 -7.01
C PRO A 392 -22.43 -9.68 -6.93
N GLY A 393 -23.24 -10.71 -6.66
CA GLY A 393 -22.80 -12.11 -6.59
C GLY A 393 -22.22 -12.63 -7.92
N CYS A 394 -22.75 -12.16 -9.06
CA CYS A 394 -22.28 -12.55 -10.39
C CYS A 394 -21.09 -11.68 -10.87
N PRO A 395 -20.29 -12.15 -11.85
CA PRO A 395 -19.23 -11.37 -12.48
C PRO A 395 -19.77 -10.18 -13.27
N ILE A 396 -18.94 -9.15 -13.40
CA ILE A 396 -19.21 -7.96 -14.22
C ILE A 396 -18.26 -8.02 -15.42
N LEU A 397 -18.83 -7.97 -16.62
CA LEU A 397 -18.09 -7.92 -17.89
C LEU A 397 -18.19 -6.50 -18.45
N ALA A 398 -17.07 -5.79 -18.47
CA ALA A 398 -16.98 -4.47 -19.05
C ALA A 398 -16.59 -4.58 -20.53
N LEU A 399 -17.46 -4.10 -21.41
CA LEU A 399 -17.18 -3.99 -22.85
C LEU A 399 -16.78 -2.55 -23.14
N THR A 400 -15.58 -2.36 -23.67
CA THR A 400 -15.05 -1.06 -24.08
C THR A 400 -14.52 -1.13 -25.50
N VAL A 401 -14.47 0.04 -26.16
CA VAL A 401 -13.88 0.22 -27.50
C VAL A 401 -12.45 0.75 -27.39
N ASP A 402 -12.05 1.24 -26.22
CA ASP A 402 -10.70 1.69 -25.92
C ASP A 402 -9.96 0.55 -25.18
N GLU A 403 -8.71 0.30 -25.56
CA GLU A 403 -7.81 -0.67 -24.92
C GLU A 403 -7.24 -0.14 -23.59
#